data_7eb4ea7e092494e6a5e057cbb853a342
#
_entry.id   7eb4ea7e092494e6a5e057cbb853a342
#
_cell.length_a   1.000
_cell.length_b   1.000
_cell.length_c   1.000
_cell.angle_alpha   90.00
_cell.angle_beta   90.00
_cell.angle_gamma   90.00
#
_symmetry.space_group_name_H-M   'P 1'
#
loop_
_entity.id
_entity.type
_entity.pdbx_description
1 polymer ?
#
loop_
_entity_poly.entity_id
_entity_poly.type
_entity_poly.pdbx_seq_one_letter_code
_entity_poly.pdbx_strand_id
1 'polypeptide(L)'
;RSETGKDYSFIAVRLPYGKQFDEDDCNDALEFIGADKEYTVNIKRAVDASVLSLKEAGIVITDFAKGNEKARERMKVQYSIATMNSGIVVGTDHAAEAITGFYTKYGDGGADIMPLYRLNKRQGKALLKRLECPEHLYLKKPTADLEEKRPALEDEVALGVSYDALDDYLEGKKVPEEVEKIIEGHYLKSEHKRNMPVTLFDFYNI
;
A
#
# COMPACT_ATOMS: atom_id res chain seq x y z
N ARG A 1 17.52 15.39 8.62
CA ARG A 1 18.93 15.74 8.64
C ARG A 1 19.12 17.21 9.04
N SER A 2 18.49 18.14 8.36
CA SER A 2 18.62 19.57 8.62
C SER A 2 18.25 20.00 10.05
N GLU A 3 17.22 19.35 10.63
CA GLU A 3 16.72 19.71 11.96
C GLU A 3 17.44 18.98 13.09
N THR A 4 17.87 17.75 12.86
CA THR A 4 18.41 16.90 13.93
C THR A 4 19.93 16.81 13.93
N GLY A 5 20.60 17.22 12.85
CA GLY A 5 22.03 17.05 12.65
C GLY A 5 22.50 15.58 12.55
N LYS A 6 21.55 14.63 12.51
CA LYS A 6 21.87 13.21 12.39
C LYS A 6 21.95 12.79 10.92
N ASP A 7 22.85 11.88 10.65
CA ASP A 7 23.01 11.31 9.31
C ASP A 7 22.03 10.13 9.10
N TYR A 8 20.90 10.44 8.48
CA TYR A 8 19.93 9.44 8.04
C TYR A 8 20.06 9.23 6.53
N SER A 9 19.99 7.99 6.09
CA SER A 9 19.90 7.66 4.67
C SER A 9 18.45 7.29 4.30
N PHE A 10 17.98 7.81 3.18
CA PHE A 10 16.72 7.37 2.58
C PHE A 10 17.01 6.39 1.44
N ILE A 11 16.41 5.21 1.52
CA ILE A 11 16.59 4.14 0.54
C ILE A 11 15.26 3.93 -0.19
N ALA A 12 15.24 4.17 -1.49
CA ALA A 12 14.11 3.84 -2.35
C ALA A 12 14.24 2.41 -2.87
N VAL A 13 13.12 1.67 -2.86
CA VAL A 13 13.11 0.27 -3.28
C VAL A 13 12.01 0.05 -4.31
N ARG A 14 12.41 -0.33 -5.53
CA ARG A 14 11.50 -0.77 -6.60
C ARG A 14 11.32 -2.28 -6.53
N LEU A 15 10.08 -2.74 -6.59
CA LEU A 15 9.72 -4.16 -6.44
C LEU A 15 8.77 -4.62 -7.57
N PRO A 16 9.22 -4.57 -8.85
CA PRO A 16 8.39 -4.97 -9.97
C PRO A 16 8.10 -6.47 -9.96
N TYR A 17 6.89 -6.85 -10.37
CA TYR A 17 6.55 -8.22 -10.72
C TYR A 17 6.69 -8.41 -12.25
N GLY A 18 7.86 -8.84 -12.69
CA GLY A 18 8.20 -8.94 -14.11
C GLY A 18 8.49 -7.56 -14.73
N LYS A 19 7.88 -7.28 -15.88
CA LYS A 19 7.95 -5.97 -16.55
C LYS A 19 6.82 -5.09 -16.02
N GLN A 20 7.15 -3.92 -15.53
CA GLN A 20 6.19 -2.97 -15.02
C GLN A 20 5.62 -2.12 -16.15
N PHE A 21 4.31 -1.87 -16.14
CA PHE A 21 3.65 -1.13 -17.21
C PHE A 21 3.92 0.39 -17.13
N ASP A 22 4.06 0.90 -15.90
CA ASP A 22 4.31 2.31 -15.58
C ASP A 22 5.76 2.57 -15.14
N GLU A 23 6.71 1.98 -15.85
CA GLU A 23 8.14 2.09 -15.52
C GLU A 23 8.66 3.53 -15.64
N ASP A 24 8.15 4.28 -16.61
CA ASP A 24 8.53 5.69 -16.83
C ASP A 24 8.08 6.56 -15.64
N ASP A 25 6.82 6.43 -15.19
CA ASP A 25 6.32 7.12 -13.99
C ASP A 25 7.14 6.78 -12.75
N CYS A 26 7.57 5.53 -12.63
CA CYS A 26 8.41 5.09 -11.52
C CYS A 26 9.80 5.74 -11.55
N ASN A 27 10.40 5.88 -12.73
CA ASN A 27 11.68 6.54 -12.90
C ASN A 27 11.58 8.04 -12.57
N ASP A 28 10.54 8.71 -13.08
CA ASP A 28 10.27 10.13 -12.78
C ASP A 28 10.05 10.35 -11.27
N ALA A 29 9.35 9.42 -10.61
CA ALA A 29 9.17 9.46 -9.16
C ALA A 29 10.50 9.31 -8.40
N LEU A 30 11.37 8.40 -8.81
CA LEU A 30 12.69 8.20 -8.19
C LEU A 30 13.58 9.43 -8.37
N GLU A 31 13.59 10.02 -9.56
CA GLU A 31 14.33 11.25 -9.85
C GLU A 31 13.82 12.40 -8.96
N PHE A 32 12.50 12.58 -8.86
CA PHE A 32 11.89 13.58 -8.00
C PHE A 32 12.22 13.38 -6.52
N ILE A 33 12.18 12.13 -6.04
CA ILE A 33 12.47 11.79 -4.63
C ILE A 33 13.95 12.03 -4.29
N GLY A 34 14.88 11.71 -5.18
CA GLY A 34 16.30 11.88 -4.97
C GLY A 34 16.82 11.10 -3.77
N ALA A 35 16.57 9.81 -3.71
CA ALA A 35 16.99 8.94 -2.62
C ALA A 35 18.52 8.81 -2.52
N ASP A 36 19.05 8.55 -1.31
CA ASP A 36 20.49 8.33 -1.11
C ASP A 36 20.97 7.03 -1.73
N LYS A 37 20.08 6.02 -1.78
CA LYS A 37 20.31 4.72 -2.42
C LYS A 37 19.04 4.25 -3.08
N GLU A 38 19.21 3.49 -4.16
CA GLU A 38 18.11 2.86 -4.87
C GLU A 38 18.39 1.38 -5.08
N TYR A 39 17.37 0.55 -4.85
CA TYR A 39 17.41 -0.86 -5.15
C TYR A 39 16.22 -1.26 -6.03
N THR A 40 16.49 -2.10 -7.04
CA THR A 40 15.44 -2.74 -7.82
C THR A 40 15.52 -4.25 -7.62
N VAL A 41 14.47 -4.84 -7.06
CA VAL A 41 14.37 -6.29 -6.86
C VAL A 41 13.12 -6.80 -7.55
N ASN A 42 13.29 -7.56 -8.62
CA ASN A 42 12.16 -8.17 -9.32
C ASN A 42 11.63 -9.37 -8.53
N ILE A 43 10.42 -9.23 -8.00
CA ILE A 43 9.80 -10.22 -7.12
C ILE A 43 9.17 -11.42 -7.87
N LYS A 44 9.14 -11.39 -9.19
CA LYS A 44 8.42 -12.39 -9.99
C LYS A 44 8.86 -13.82 -9.69
N ARG A 45 10.16 -14.07 -9.64
CA ARG A 45 10.68 -15.42 -9.40
C ARG A 45 10.25 -15.99 -8.05
N ALA A 46 10.25 -15.17 -7.00
CA ALA A 46 9.89 -15.62 -5.66
C ALA A 46 8.38 -15.88 -5.57
N VAL A 47 7.56 -14.98 -6.11
CA VAL A 47 6.10 -15.16 -6.15
C VAL A 47 5.71 -16.38 -6.98
N ASP A 48 6.30 -16.55 -8.16
CA ASP A 48 5.99 -17.70 -9.04
C ASP A 48 6.41 -19.03 -8.37
N ALA A 49 7.53 -19.05 -7.65
CA ALA A 49 7.97 -20.23 -6.87
C ALA A 49 6.99 -20.56 -5.73
N SER A 50 6.49 -19.53 -5.01
CA SER A 50 5.46 -19.72 -3.97
C SER A 50 4.18 -20.30 -4.56
N VAL A 51 3.70 -19.73 -5.66
CA VAL A 51 2.50 -20.22 -6.36
C VAL A 51 2.67 -21.66 -6.84
N LEU A 52 3.85 -22.02 -7.38
CA LEU A 52 4.16 -23.38 -7.81
C LEU A 52 4.13 -24.37 -6.62
N SER A 53 4.76 -24.01 -5.51
CA SER A 53 4.79 -24.85 -4.30
C SER A 53 3.38 -25.11 -3.75
N LEU A 54 2.52 -24.07 -3.75
CA LEU A 54 1.10 -24.23 -3.37
C LEU A 54 0.38 -25.19 -4.31
N LYS A 55 0.60 -25.05 -5.62
CA LYS A 55 0.00 -25.94 -6.63
C LYS A 55 0.47 -27.39 -6.46
N GLU A 56 1.73 -27.62 -6.17
CA GLU A 56 2.29 -28.98 -5.90
C GLU A 56 1.66 -29.60 -4.66
N ALA A 57 1.30 -28.79 -3.68
CA ALA A 57 0.52 -29.20 -2.50
C ALA A 57 -0.99 -29.36 -2.76
N GLY A 58 -1.45 -29.23 -3.99
CA GLY A 58 -2.87 -29.33 -4.38
C GLY A 58 -3.70 -28.07 -4.16
N ILE A 59 -3.04 -26.92 -3.86
CA ILE A 59 -3.72 -25.64 -3.60
C ILE A 59 -3.61 -24.75 -4.84
N VAL A 60 -4.72 -24.55 -5.54
CA VAL A 60 -4.81 -23.63 -6.68
C VAL A 60 -5.36 -22.29 -6.18
N ILE A 61 -4.48 -21.29 -6.07
CA ILE A 61 -4.88 -19.97 -5.60
C ILE A 61 -5.56 -19.14 -6.69
N THR A 62 -6.45 -18.24 -6.26
CA THR A 62 -7.09 -17.26 -7.14
C THR A 62 -6.12 -16.15 -7.55
N ASP A 63 -6.46 -15.37 -8.58
CA ASP A 63 -5.70 -14.19 -8.99
C ASP A 63 -5.59 -13.15 -7.87
N PHE A 64 -6.67 -12.93 -7.13
CA PHE A 64 -6.70 -12.11 -5.92
C PHE A 64 -5.70 -12.61 -4.84
N ALA A 65 -5.68 -13.91 -4.58
CA ALA A 65 -4.73 -14.48 -3.62
C ALA A 65 -3.26 -14.34 -4.10
N LYS A 66 -3.03 -14.49 -5.41
CA LYS A 66 -1.71 -14.22 -6.02
C LYS A 66 -1.32 -12.74 -5.88
N GLY A 67 -2.26 -11.81 -5.99
CA GLY A 67 -2.03 -10.39 -5.69
C GLY A 67 -1.54 -10.18 -4.26
N ASN A 68 -2.15 -10.86 -3.28
CA ASN A 68 -1.68 -10.82 -1.89
C ASN A 68 -0.28 -11.44 -1.71
N GLU A 69 0.08 -12.50 -2.46
CA GLU A 69 1.45 -13.03 -2.48
C GLU A 69 2.46 -11.97 -2.98
N LYS A 70 2.11 -11.22 -4.05
CA LYS A 70 2.95 -10.13 -4.55
C LYS A 70 3.17 -9.05 -3.48
N ALA A 71 2.13 -8.62 -2.79
CA ALA A 71 2.22 -7.61 -1.74
C ALA A 71 3.09 -8.08 -0.55
N ARG A 72 2.93 -9.34 -0.11
CA ARG A 72 3.74 -9.92 0.96
C ARG A 72 5.21 -10.12 0.57
N GLU A 73 5.47 -10.51 -0.67
CA GLU A 73 6.84 -10.61 -1.17
C GLU A 73 7.53 -9.24 -1.20
N ARG A 74 6.82 -8.17 -1.57
CA ARG A 74 7.33 -6.79 -1.49
C ARG A 74 7.69 -6.43 -0.06
N MET A 75 6.80 -6.64 0.88
CA MET A 75 7.06 -6.39 2.31
C MET A 75 8.28 -7.16 2.80
N LYS A 76 8.38 -8.46 2.52
CA LYS A 76 9.52 -9.30 2.90
C LYS A 76 10.84 -8.73 2.39
N VAL A 77 10.91 -8.30 1.14
CA VAL A 77 12.12 -7.71 0.56
C VAL A 77 12.47 -6.38 1.23
N GLN A 78 11.47 -5.53 1.51
CA GLN A 78 11.69 -4.25 2.23
C GLN A 78 12.32 -4.49 3.61
N TYR A 79 11.78 -5.42 4.40
CA TYR A 79 12.35 -5.76 5.71
C TYR A 79 13.74 -6.38 5.62
N SER A 80 14.02 -7.19 4.60
CA SER A 80 15.36 -7.72 4.37
C SER A 80 16.38 -6.60 4.09
N ILE A 81 16.01 -5.63 3.26
CA ILE A 81 16.85 -4.47 2.95
C ILE A 81 17.02 -3.59 4.20
N ALA A 82 15.94 -3.32 4.94
CA ALA A 82 15.98 -2.56 6.17
C ALA A 82 16.94 -3.18 7.19
N THR A 83 16.84 -4.48 7.42
CA THR A 83 17.73 -5.21 8.32
C THR A 83 19.20 -5.07 7.93
N MET A 84 19.53 -5.20 6.64
CA MET A 84 20.91 -5.08 6.13
C MET A 84 21.48 -3.67 6.22
N ASN A 85 20.61 -2.65 6.35
CA ASN A 85 21.02 -1.25 6.46
C ASN A 85 20.76 -0.64 7.85
N SER A 86 20.43 -1.46 8.85
CA SER A 86 20.05 -1.00 10.21
C SER A 86 18.93 0.06 10.16
N GLY A 87 18.00 -0.12 9.23
CA GLY A 87 16.93 0.81 8.92
C GLY A 87 15.56 0.31 9.36
N ILE A 88 14.55 1.13 9.10
CA ILE A 88 13.13 0.83 9.30
C ILE A 88 12.37 0.92 7.99
N VAL A 89 11.24 0.24 7.90
CA VAL A 89 10.35 0.30 6.74
C VAL A 89 9.34 1.42 6.92
N VAL A 90 9.26 2.30 5.92
CA VAL A 90 8.26 3.38 5.86
C VAL A 90 7.11 2.93 4.98
N GLY A 91 5.92 2.81 5.56
CA GLY A 91 4.69 2.46 4.86
C GLY A 91 4.03 3.68 4.22
N THR A 92 3.23 3.42 3.20
CA THR A 92 2.56 4.43 2.39
C THR A 92 1.04 4.46 2.56
N ASP A 93 0.48 3.59 3.39
CA ASP A 93 -0.96 3.52 3.64
C ASP A 93 -1.48 4.87 4.16
N HIS A 94 -2.59 5.31 3.58
CA HIS A 94 -3.25 6.56 3.94
C HIS A 94 -4.66 6.32 4.53
N ALA A 95 -5.33 7.37 4.98
CA ALA A 95 -6.59 7.25 5.73
C ALA A 95 -7.71 6.53 4.96
N ALA A 96 -7.83 6.75 3.64
CA ALA A 96 -8.85 6.06 2.84
C ALA A 96 -8.57 4.55 2.72
N GLU A 97 -7.32 4.13 2.57
CA GLU A 97 -6.93 2.71 2.62
C GLU A 97 -7.15 2.11 4.00
N ALA A 98 -6.83 2.86 5.05
CA ALA A 98 -7.01 2.42 6.43
C ALA A 98 -8.48 2.17 6.77
N ILE A 99 -9.41 3.08 6.41
CA ILE A 99 -10.82 2.94 6.72
C ILE A 99 -11.49 1.83 5.90
N THR A 100 -11.11 1.67 4.64
CA THR A 100 -11.66 0.64 3.75
C THR A 100 -10.97 -0.71 3.91
N GLY A 101 -9.80 -0.76 4.56
CA GLY A 101 -8.94 -1.95 4.60
C GLY A 101 -8.42 -2.34 3.22
N PHE A 102 -8.23 -1.37 2.33
CA PHE A 102 -7.78 -1.58 0.97
C PHE A 102 -6.26 -1.76 0.89
N TYR A 103 -5.78 -2.75 1.60
CA TYR A 103 -4.38 -3.19 1.65
C TYR A 103 -4.31 -4.68 2.00
N THR A 104 -3.19 -5.31 1.74
CA THR A 104 -2.94 -6.70 2.11
C THR A 104 -2.43 -6.78 3.55
N LYS A 105 -3.15 -7.51 4.41
CA LYS A 105 -2.68 -7.80 5.78
C LYS A 105 -1.32 -8.49 5.73
N TYR A 106 -0.33 -7.93 6.43
CA TYR A 106 1.07 -8.39 6.40
C TYR A 106 1.69 -8.33 4.99
N GLY A 107 1.25 -7.39 4.16
CA GLY A 107 1.82 -7.05 2.88
C GLY A 107 2.24 -5.58 2.88
N ASP A 108 1.66 -4.78 2.01
CA ASP A 108 1.84 -3.32 1.95
C ASP A 108 1.52 -2.61 3.27
N GLY A 109 0.53 -3.10 4.05
CA GLY A 109 0.27 -2.62 5.41
C GLY A 109 1.34 -2.99 6.45
N GLY A 110 2.36 -3.78 6.10
CA GLY A 110 3.48 -4.15 6.99
C GLY A 110 4.60 -3.11 6.94
N ALA A 111 4.66 -2.22 7.93
CA ALA A 111 5.66 -1.17 8.04
C ALA A 111 5.94 -0.84 9.50
N ASP A 112 7.10 -0.20 9.78
CA ASP A 112 7.46 0.25 11.12
C ASP A 112 6.87 1.63 11.43
N ILE A 113 6.75 2.51 10.41
CA ILE A 113 6.09 3.82 10.52
C ILE A 113 5.21 4.09 9.30
N MET A 114 4.10 4.79 9.52
CA MET A 114 3.12 5.16 8.48
C MET A 114 2.81 6.65 8.54
N PRO A 115 3.64 7.51 7.91
CA PRO A 115 3.48 8.97 8.01
C PRO A 115 2.17 9.48 7.40
N LEU A 116 1.61 8.77 6.42
CA LEU A 116 0.42 9.16 5.67
C LEU A 116 -0.88 8.63 6.27
N TYR A 117 -0.82 7.78 7.30
CA TYR A 117 -1.95 6.98 7.78
C TYR A 117 -3.21 7.78 8.14
N ARG A 118 -3.06 9.03 8.56
CA ARG A 118 -4.18 9.93 8.89
C ARG A 118 -4.48 10.99 7.84
N LEU A 119 -3.73 11.02 6.76
CA LEU A 119 -3.97 11.93 5.66
C LEU A 119 -4.96 11.31 4.67
N ASN A 120 -5.93 12.09 4.23
CA ASN A 120 -6.81 11.66 3.16
C ASN A 120 -6.14 11.86 1.77
N LYS A 121 -6.77 11.38 0.69
CA LYS A 121 -6.19 11.42 -0.66
C LYS A 121 -5.99 12.85 -1.15
N ARG A 122 -6.93 13.72 -0.85
CA ARG A 122 -6.92 15.17 -1.19
C ARG A 122 -5.74 15.88 -0.51
N GLN A 123 -5.50 15.57 0.76
CA GLN A 123 -4.38 16.12 1.51
C GLN A 123 -3.04 15.64 0.96
N GLY A 124 -2.92 14.35 0.61
CA GLY A 124 -1.73 13.80 -0.04
C GLY A 124 -1.41 14.50 -1.36
N LYS A 125 -2.42 14.70 -2.23
CA LYS A 125 -2.28 15.46 -3.48
C LYS A 125 -1.83 16.90 -3.24
N ALA A 126 -2.40 17.57 -2.23
CA ALA A 126 -2.03 18.94 -1.88
C ALA A 126 -0.56 19.04 -1.40
N LEU A 127 -0.08 18.07 -0.64
CA LEU A 127 1.33 17.98 -0.23
C LEU A 127 2.25 17.80 -1.43
N LEU A 128 1.96 16.88 -2.33
CA LEU A 128 2.76 16.64 -3.54
C LEU A 128 2.82 17.89 -4.43
N LYS A 129 1.68 18.57 -4.60
CA LYS A 129 1.65 19.87 -5.31
C LYS A 129 2.54 20.92 -4.63
N ARG A 130 2.51 21.01 -3.29
CA ARG A 130 3.34 21.97 -2.53
C ARG A 130 4.83 21.64 -2.60
N LEU A 131 5.17 20.34 -2.79
CA LEU A 131 6.53 19.86 -2.98
C LEU A 131 7.00 19.98 -4.44
N GLU A 132 6.18 20.54 -5.33
CA GLU A 132 6.48 20.67 -6.75
C GLU A 132 6.73 19.34 -7.48
N CYS A 133 6.03 18.29 -7.01
CA CYS A 133 6.03 16.98 -7.66
C CYS A 133 5.45 17.11 -9.09
N PRO A 134 5.99 16.39 -10.09
CA PRO A 134 5.43 16.34 -11.44
C PRO A 134 3.94 16.00 -11.43
N GLU A 135 3.11 16.80 -12.12
CA GLU A 135 1.65 16.70 -12.05
C GLU A 135 1.12 15.33 -12.47
N HIS A 136 1.71 14.72 -13.50
CA HIS A 136 1.28 13.41 -14.00
C HIS A 136 1.38 12.30 -12.94
N LEU A 137 2.29 12.42 -11.95
CA LEU A 137 2.44 11.43 -10.88
C LEU A 137 1.29 11.50 -9.86
N TYR A 138 0.91 12.70 -9.41
CA TYR A 138 -0.11 12.80 -8.36
C TYR A 138 -1.53 13.00 -8.91
N LEU A 139 -1.69 13.32 -10.19
CA LEU A 139 -2.99 13.36 -10.87
C LEU A 139 -3.36 12.02 -11.52
N LYS A 140 -2.42 11.09 -11.63
CA LYS A 140 -2.69 9.73 -12.13
C LYS A 140 -3.78 9.09 -11.30
N LYS A 141 -4.71 8.40 -11.98
CA LYS A 141 -5.73 7.61 -11.29
C LYS A 141 -5.07 6.47 -10.50
N PRO A 142 -5.41 6.32 -9.20
CA PRO A 142 -4.88 5.21 -8.41
C PRO A 142 -5.34 3.86 -8.96
N THR A 143 -4.40 2.96 -9.13
CA THR A 143 -4.65 1.60 -9.61
C THR A 143 -3.85 0.60 -8.79
N ALA A 144 -4.46 -0.54 -8.45
CA ALA A 144 -3.76 -1.66 -7.86
C ALA A 144 -3.31 -2.63 -8.94
N ASP A 145 -2.01 -2.68 -9.25
CA ASP A 145 -1.45 -3.65 -10.20
C ASP A 145 -1.11 -4.97 -9.50
N LEU A 146 -2.13 -5.61 -8.92
CA LEU A 146 -1.99 -6.88 -8.21
C LEU A 146 -2.56 -8.05 -9.00
N GLU A 147 -3.73 -7.87 -9.62
CA GLU A 147 -4.45 -8.93 -10.34
C GLU A 147 -4.09 -8.95 -11.83
N GLU A 148 -3.67 -10.10 -12.35
CA GLU A 148 -3.26 -10.24 -13.76
C GLU A 148 -4.44 -10.24 -14.73
N LYS A 149 -5.60 -10.72 -14.28
CA LYS A 149 -6.84 -10.74 -15.09
C LYS A 149 -7.53 -9.38 -15.16
N ARG A 150 -7.20 -8.47 -14.27
CA ARG A 150 -7.74 -7.11 -14.22
C ARG A 150 -6.60 -6.10 -14.05
N PRO A 151 -5.68 -6.00 -15.04
CA PRO A 151 -4.55 -5.09 -14.96
C PRO A 151 -5.04 -3.65 -14.87
N ALA A 152 -4.36 -2.85 -14.05
CA ALA A 152 -4.67 -1.43 -13.83
C ALA A 152 -6.15 -1.15 -13.44
N LEU A 153 -6.77 -2.07 -12.69
CA LEU A 153 -8.11 -1.83 -12.14
C LEU A 153 -8.07 -0.57 -11.26
N GLU A 154 -8.90 0.41 -11.56
CA GLU A 154 -9.03 1.62 -10.74
C GLU A 154 -9.52 1.26 -9.34
N ASP A 155 -8.87 1.82 -8.31
CA ASP A 155 -9.21 1.56 -6.90
C ASP A 155 -10.67 1.90 -6.60
N GLU A 156 -11.19 3.01 -7.13
CA GLU A 156 -12.58 3.43 -6.95
C GLU A 156 -13.59 2.43 -7.49
N VAL A 157 -13.25 1.73 -8.58
CA VAL A 157 -14.08 0.64 -9.13
C VAL A 157 -14.06 -0.58 -8.20
N ALA A 158 -12.89 -0.92 -7.66
CA ALA A 158 -12.75 -2.03 -6.72
C ALA A 158 -13.45 -1.76 -5.38
N LEU A 159 -13.42 -0.52 -4.92
CA LEU A 159 -14.04 -0.07 -3.66
C LEU A 159 -15.55 0.15 -3.80
N GLY A 160 -16.05 0.47 -5.00
CA GLY A 160 -17.44 0.89 -5.22
C GLY A 160 -17.76 2.29 -4.67
N VAL A 161 -16.73 3.09 -4.37
CA VAL A 161 -16.84 4.45 -3.85
C VAL A 161 -15.67 5.29 -4.32
N SER A 162 -15.90 6.57 -4.62
CA SER A 162 -14.83 7.49 -5.05
C SER A 162 -13.96 7.95 -3.87
N TYR A 163 -12.71 8.31 -4.15
CA TYR A 163 -11.83 8.91 -3.15
C TYR A 163 -12.35 10.26 -2.64
N ASP A 164 -13.04 11.03 -3.47
CA ASP A 164 -13.65 12.29 -3.03
C ASP A 164 -14.74 12.06 -2.00
N ALA A 165 -15.57 11.02 -2.17
CA ALA A 165 -16.58 10.65 -1.20
C ALA A 165 -15.99 10.07 0.09
N LEU A 166 -14.90 9.27 -0.02
CA LEU A 166 -14.14 8.79 1.14
C LEU A 166 -13.53 9.95 1.92
N ASP A 167 -12.94 10.92 1.23
CA ASP A 167 -12.34 12.10 1.85
C ASP A 167 -13.39 12.96 2.54
N ASP A 168 -14.55 13.16 1.91
CA ASP A 168 -15.66 13.92 2.52
C ASP A 168 -16.20 13.21 3.78
N TYR A 169 -16.34 11.89 3.75
CA TYR A 169 -16.72 11.10 4.92
C TYR A 169 -15.69 11.21 6.05
N LEU A 170 -14.38 11.10 5.74
CA LEU A 170 -13.29 11.24 6.69
C LEU A 170 -13.18 12.64 7.30
N GLU A 171 -13.58 13.67 6.56
CA GLU A 171 -13.65 15.06 7.03
C GLU A 171 -14.92 15.36 7.83
N GLY A 172 -15.81 14.38 8.03
CA GLY A 172 -17.07 14.54 8.76
C GLY A 172 -18.15 15.29 7.98
N LYS A 173 -18.00 15.39 6.65
CA LYS A 173 -19.02 15.96 5.79
C LYS A 173 -20.12 14.93 5.52
N LYS A 174 -21.31 15.43 5.21
CA LYS A 174 -22.43 14.58 4.86
C LYS A 174 -22.24 13.95 3.48
N VAL A 175 -22.27 12.62 3.42
CA VAL A 175 -22.30 11.84 2.18
C VAL A 175 -23.68 11.18 2.00
N PRO A 176 -24.02 10.70 0.79
CA PRO A 176 -25.24 9.90 0.59
C PRO A 176 -25.23 8.64 1.46
N GLU A 177 -26.39 8.25 1.99
CA GLU A 177 -26.55 7.08 2.87
C GLU A 177 -26.01 5.75 2.26
N GLU A 178 -26.15 5.60 0.94
CA GLU A 178 -25.62 4.44 0.22
C GLU A 178 -24.09 4.40 0.25
N VAL A 179 -23.43 5.56 0.11
CA VAL A 179 -21.97 5.71 0.18
C VAL A 179 -21.49 5.43 1.60
N GLU A 180 -22.16 5.97 2.61
CA GLU A 180 -21.86 5.70 4.03
C GLU A 180 -21.91 4.19 4.32
N LYS A 181 -22.96 3.49 3.90
CA LYS A 181 -23.11 2.04 4.06
C LYS A 181 -21.97 1.24 3.39
N ILE A 182 -21.51 1.68 2.22
CA ILE A 182 -20.37 1.04 1.54
C ILE A 182 -19.10 1.21 2.38
N ILE A 183 -18.81 2.43 2.82
CA ILE A 183 -17.61 2.75 3.62
C ILE A 183 -17.61 1.97 4.94
N GLU A 184 -18.70 2.02 5.68
CA GLU A 184 -18.85 1.29 6.95
C GLU A 184 -18.79 -0.22 6.76
N GLY A 185 -19.37 -0.72 5.67
CA GLY A 185 -19.28 -2.13 5.29
C GLY A 185 -17.83 -2.58 5.05
N HIS A 186 -17.02 -1.78 4.39
CA HIS A 186 -15.58 -2.02 4.24
C HIS A 186 -14.87 -1.97 5.58
N TYR A 187 -15.17 -0.96 6.40
CA TYR A 187 -14.57 -0.78 7.72
C TYR A 187 -14.79 -2.01 8.61
N LEU A 188 -16.01 -2.46 8.75
CA LEU A 188 -16.36 -3.61 9.57
C LEU A 188 -15.73 -4.91 9.07
N LYS A 189 -15.79 -5.17 7.75
CA LYS A 189 -15.20 -6.38 7.16
C LYS A 189 -13.69 -6.45 7.32
N SER A 190 -13.02 -5.30 7.34
CA SER A 190 -11.57 -5.21 7.40
C SER A 190 -11.00 -4.96 8.80
N GLU A 191 -11.83 -4.97 9.84
CA GLU A 191 -11.43 -4.70 11.22
C GLU A 191 -10.22 -5.54 11.66
N HIS A 192 -10.20 -6.83 11.31
CA HIS A 192 -9.10 -7.75 11.60
C HIS A 192 -7.74 -7.31 11.02
N LYS A 193 -7.72 -6.40 10.05
CA LYS A 193 -6.48 -5.87 9.46
C LYS A 193 -5.86 -4.76 10.30
N ARG A 194 -6.68 -4.02 11.06
CA ARG A 194 -6.27 -2.88 11.90
C ARG A 194 -5.96 -3.28 13.33
N ASN A 195 -6.46 -4.42 13.76
CA ASN A 195 -6.27 -4.91 15.12
C ASN A 195 -5.08 -5.88 15.22
N MET A 196 -4.47 -5.91 16.39
CA MET A 196 -3.50 -6.94 16.73
C MET A 196 -4.16 -8.33 16.68
N PRO A 197 -3.39 -9.42 16.51
CA PRO A 197 -3.94 -10.76 16.63
C PRO A 197 -4.71 -10.94 17.94
N VAL A 198 -5.90 -11.52 17.84
CA VAL A 198 -6.75 -11.79 19.02
C VAL A 198 -6.02 -12.77 19.93
N THR A 199 -5.95 -12.45 21.20
CA THR A 199 -5.31 -13.26 22.24
C THR A 199 -6.34 -13.77 23.25
N LEU A 200 -5.93 -14.68 24.12
CA LEU A 200 -6.80 -15.17 25.21
C LEU A 200 -7.27 -14.02 26.12
N PHE A 201 -6.45 -12.99 26.31
CA PHE A 201 -6.77 -11.87 27.17
C PHE A 201 -7.87 -10.96 26.62
N ASP A 202 -8.09 -10.96 25.32
CA ASP A 202 -9.14 -10.15 24.67
C ASP A 202 -10.56 -10.65 25.02
N PHE A 203 -10.69 -11.87 25.54
CA PHE A 203 -11.95 -12.45 25.97
C PHE A 203 -12.26 -12.19 27.47
N TYR A 204 -11.35 -11.70 28.24
CA TYR A 204 -11.50 -11.61 29.69
C TYR A 204 -11.67 -10.19 30.24
N ASN A 205 -11.81 -9.16 29.40
CA ASN A 205 -11.98 -7.76 29.88
C ASN A 205 -11.11 -7.43 31.10
N ILE A 206 -9.81 -7.81 31.08
CA ILE A 206 -8.88 -7.59 32.18
C ILE A 206 -8.15 -6.24 32.00
#